data_ac44f30b53908418f2e6fff01b3c94fa
#
_entry.id   ac44f30b53908418f2e6fff01b3c94fa
#
_cell.length_a   1.000
_cell.length_b   1.000
_cell.length_c   1.000
_cell.angle_alpha   90.00
_cell.angle_beta   90.00
_cell.angle_gamma   90.00
#
_symmetry.space_group_name_H-M   'P 1'
#
loop_
_entity.id
_entity.type
_entity.pdbx_description
1 polymer ?
#
loop_
_entity_poly.entity_id
_entity_poly.type
_entity_poly.pdbx_seq_one_letter_code
_entity_poly.pdbx_strand_id
1 'polypeptide(L)'
;EQQFLAQGYDALLSAETSPWAGSLQSNAPYAVWRGASSLVEGVEPEWEVQFLSLRCPVTLIFGEWSLPDDDVDSLQKRGVEVKIIPAAGHSMSWENPSALAQTLAECMTTT
;
A
#
# COMPACT_ATOMS: atom_id res chain seq x y z
N GLU A 1 13.44 -18.69 -2.38
CA GLU A 1 14.47 -17.63 -2.45
C GLU A 1 15.48 -17.90 -3.55
N GLN A 2 16.20 -19.03 -3.54
CA GLN A 2 17.29 -19.32 -4.50
C GLN A 2 16.86 -19.21 -5.97
N GLN A 3 15.70 -19.73 -6.33
CA GLN A 3 15.18 -19.67 -7.70
C GLN A 3 14.86 -18.23 -8.11
N PHE A 4 14.29 -17.43 -7.20
CA PHE A 4 14.02 -16.03 -7.43
C PHE A 4 15.31 -15.23 -7.64
N LEU A 5 16.31 -15.46 -6.77
CA LEU A 5 17.60 -14.78 -6.90
C LEU A 5 18.36 -15.15 -8.18
N ALA A 6 18.15 -16.36 -8.70
CA ALA A 6 18.82 -16.83 -9.92
C ALA A 6 18.17 -16.32 -11.21
N GLN A 7 16.85 -16.14 -11.25
CA GLN A 7 16.09 -15.88 -12.49
C GLN A 7 14.90 -14.93 -12.30
N GLY A 8 14.25 -14.97 -11.14
CA GLY A 8 12.99 -14.29 -10.91
C GLY A 8 13.14 -12.77 -10.81
N TYR A 9 14.26 -12.28 -10.31
CA TYR A 9 14.48 -10.85 -10.16
C TYR A 9 14.66 -10.16 -11.53
N ASP A 10 15.42 -10.74 -12.44
CA ASP A 10 15.58 -10.20 -13.78
C ASP A 10 14.26 -10.25 -14.55
N ALA A 11 13.46 -11.30 -14.38
CA ALA A 11 12.13 -11.39 -14.94
C ALA A 11 11.18 -10.32 -14.39
N LEU A 12 11.24 -10.05 -13.09
CA LEU A 12 10.48 -8.98 -12.45
C LEU A 12 10.87 -7.60 -13.02
N LEU A 13 12.15 -7.30 -13.10
CA LEU A 13 12.64 -6.04 -13.67
C LEU A 13 12.22 -5.86 -15.13
N SER A 14 12.23 -6.94 -15.90
CA SER A 14 11.86 -6.92 -17.33
C SER A 14 10.35 -6.75 -17.54
N ALA A 15 9.53 -7.24 -16.60
CA ALA A 15 8.07 -7.14 -16.66
C ALA A 15 7.55 -5.80 -16.12
N GLU A 16 8.32 -5.15 -15.23
CA GLU A 16 7.89 -3.91 -14.58
C GLU A 16 8.03 -2.71 -15.53
N THR A 17 6.90 -2.11 -15.89
CA THR A 17 6.83 -0.95 -16.79
C THR A 17 6.44 0.34 -16.08
N SER A 18 6.15 0.27 -14.78
CA SER A 18 5.76 1.42 -13.97
C SER A 18 6.97 2.27 -13.54
N PRO A 19 6.76 3.47 -12.99
CA PRO A 19 7.81 4.30 -12.38
C PRO A 19 8.60 3.59 -11.28
N TRP A 20 8.10 2.49 -10.75
CA TRP A 20 8.78 1.67 -9.73
C TRP A 20 10.01 0.91 -10.23
N ALA A 21 10.09 0.64 -11.53
CA ALA A 21 11.19 -0.13 -12.11
C ALA A 21 12.57 0.44 -11.75
N GLY A 22 12.72 1.77 -11.75
CA GLY A 22 13.96 2.43 -11.37
C GLY A 22 14.35 2.18 -9.92
N SER A 23 13.39 2.18 -9.02
CA SER A 23 13.62 1.88 -7.60
C SER A 23 13.98 0.41 -7.38
N LEU A 24 13.33 -0.51 -8.08
CA LEU A 24 13.63 -1.94 -7.99
C LEU A 24 15.07 -2.25 -8.42
N GLN A 25 15.57 -1.62 -9.50
CA GLN A 25 16.94 -1.79 -9.97
C GLN A 25 18.00 -1.41 -8.93
N SER A 26 17.67 -0.53 -7.99
CA SER A 26 18.57 -0.08 -6.93
C SER A 26 18.51 -0.95 -5.68
N ASN A 27 17.63 -1.94 -5.63
CA ASN A 27 17.49 -2.82 -4.47
C ASN A 27 18.28 -4.12 -4.62
N ALA A 28 18.75 -4.65 -3.51
CA ALA A 28 19.33 -5.98 -3.48
C ALA A 28 18.22 -7.04 -3.70
N PRO A 29 18.40 -8.00 -4.62
CA PRO A 29 17.35 -9.00 -4.93
C PRO A 29 16.85 -9.75 -3.70
N TYR A 30 17.74 -10.10 -2.76
CA TYR A 30 17.34 -10.78 -1.53
C TYR A 30 16.43 -9.92 -0.63
N ALA A 31 16.63 -8.60 -0.63
CA ALA A 31 15.81 -7.69 0.16
C ALA A 31 14.39 -7.59 -0.41
N VAL A 32 14.25 -7.56 -1.73
CA VAL A 32 12.95 -7.61 -2.41
C VAL A 32 12.22 -8.91 -2.07
N TRP A 33 12.91 -10.05 -2.18
CA TRP A 33 12.32 -11.35 -1.85
C TRP A 33 11.86 -11.41 -0.39
N ARG A 34 12.72 -11.05 0.56
CA ARG A 34 12.42 -11.13 2.00
C ARG A 34 11.32 -10.17 2.41
N GLY A 35 11.31 -8.96 1.84
CA GLY A 35 10.23 -7.99 2.05
C GLY A 35 8.88 -8.51 1.57
N ALA A 36 8.82 -9.04 0.35
CA ALA A 36 7.62 -9.63 -0.19
C ALA A 36 7.15 -10.87 0.61
N SER A 37 8.08 -11.75 0.99
CA SER A 37 7.75 -12.92 1.82
C SER A 37 7.19 -12.51 3.19
N SER A 38 7.79 -11.50 3.84
CA SER A 38 7.30 -10.96 5.11
C SER A 38 5.89 -10.38 5.01
N LEU A 39 5.56 -9.71 3.89
CA LEU A 39 4.21 -9.21 3.65
C LEU A 39 3.19 -10.35 3.51
N VAL A 40 3.57 -11.43 2.82
CA VAL A 40 2.70 -12.61 2.65
C VAL A 40 2.52 -13.38 3.95
N GLU A 41 3.58 -13.51 4.76
CA GLU A 41 3.53 -14.15 6.08
C GLU A 41 2.67 -13.37 7.08
N GLY A 42 2.56 -12.06 6.89
CA GLY A 42 1.81 -11.19 7.77
C GLY A 42 2.52 -10.89 9.10
N VAL A 43 1.77 -10.36 10.05
CA VAL A 43 2.26 -9.99 11.37
C VAL A 43 1.30 -10.46 12.45
N GLU A 44 1.82 -10.69 13.67
CA GLU A 44 1.03 -11.00 14.85
C GLU A 44 1.22 -9.92 15.94
N PRO A 45 0.13 -9.36 16.50
CA PRO A 45 -1.26 -9.49 16.03
C PRO A 45 -1.47 -8.91 14.63
N GLU A 46 -2.52 -9.35 13.93
CA GLU A 46 -2.84 -8.89 12.57
C GLU A 46 -2.87 -7.37 12.48
N TRP A 47 -2.52 -6.82 11.32
CA TRP A 47 -2.40 -5.37 11.11
C TRP A 47 -3.69 -4.61 11.45
N GLU A 48 -4.86 -5.16 11.16
CA GLU A 48 -6.15 -4.55 11.49
C GLU A 48 -6.33 -4.38 13.00
N VAL A 49 -5.95 -5.39 13.79
CA VAL A 49 -5.98 -5.32 15.26
C VAL A 49 -5.04 -4.23 15.77
N GLN A 50 -3.83 -4.15 15.23
CA GLN A 50 -2.86 -3.12 15.58
C GLN A 50 -3.39 -1.72 15.21
N PHE A 51 -3.91 -1.56 13.99
CA PHE A 51 -4.47 -0.31 13.50
C PHE A 51 -5.61 0.21 14.38
N LEU A 52 -6.56 -0.66 14.71
CA LEU A 52 -7.70 -0.31 15.58
C LEU A 52 -7.31 -0.06 17.04
N SER A 53 -6.12 -0.48 17.47
CA SER A 53 -5.61 -0.23 18.82
C SER A 53 -4.93 1.14 18.99
N LEU A 54 -4.72 1.88 17.91
CA LEU A 54 -4.10 3.19 17.94
C LEU A 54 -4.94 4.18 18.77
N ARG A 55 -4.26 4.99 19.57
CA ARG A 55 -4.90 6.00 20.45
C ARG A 55 -4.90 7.41 19.85
N CYS A 56 -4.82 7.50 18.56
CA CYS A 56 -4.88 8.75 17.80
C CYS A 56 -5.99 8.66 16.77
N PRO A 57 -6.48 9.79 16.26
CA PRO A 57 -7.37 9.79 15.09
C PRO A 57 -6.70 9.05 13.91
N VAL A 58 -7.47 8.20 13.26
CA VAL A 58 -7.00 7.41 12.13
C VAL A 58 -7.95 7.58 10.95
N THR A 59 -7.38 7.70 9.75
CA THR A 59 -8.11 7.74 8.50
C THR A 59 -7.44 6.78 7.53
N LEU A 60 -8.20 5.88 6.91
CA LEU A 60 -7.73 5.05 5.83
C LEU A 60 -7.91 5.80 4.50
N ILE A 61 -6.84 5.91 3.73
CA ILE A 61 -6.90 6.49 2.38
C ILE A 61 -6.71 5.38 1.37
N PHE A 62 -7.63 5.24 0.42
CA PHE A 62 -7.67 4.15 -0.53
C PHE A 62 -7.92 4.67 -1.96
N GLY A 63 -7.39 4.00 -2.96
CA GLY A 63 -7.60 4.36 -4.36
C GLY A 63 -8.88 3.77 -4.92
N GLU A 64 -9.65 4.54 -5.70
CA GLU A 64 -10.91 4.13 -6.31
C GLU A 64 -10.79 2.83 -7.12
N TRP A 65 -9.68 2.68 -7.88
CA TRP A 65 -9.47 1.50 -8.74
C TRP A 65 -9.12 0.22 -7.98
N SER A 66 -8.81 0.33 -6.69
CA SER A 66 -8.56 -0.83 -5.83
C SER A 66 -9.82 -1.35 -5.13
N LEU A 67 -10.97 -0.74 -5.37
CA LEU A 67 -12.25 -1.17 -4.84
C LEU A 67 -12.96 -2.16 -5.80
N PRO A 68 -13.81 -3.07 -5.28
CA PRO A 68 -14.11 -3.29 -3.87
C PRO A 68 -12.98 -3.97 -3.10
N ASP A 69 -12.93 -3.76 -1.78
CA ASP A 69 -11.93 -4.33 -0.89
C ASP A 69 -12.55 -4.65 0.47
N ASP A 70 -12.36 -5.87 0.94
CA ASP A 70 -13.01 -6.37 2.17
C ASP A 70 -12.48 -5.68 3.44
N ASP A 71 -11.21 -5.26 3.46
CA ASP A 71 -10.61 -4.55 4.58
C ASP A 71 -11.20 -3.15 4.71
N VAL A 72 -11.43 -2.46 3.58
CA VAL A 72 -12.12 -1.16 3.55
C VAL A 72 -13.51 -1.28 4.14
N ASP A 73 -14.28 -2.27 3.71
CA ASP A 73 -15.64 -2.52 4.21
C ASP A 73 -15.65 -2.87 5.71
N SER A 74 -14.70 -3.68 6.16
CA SER A 74 -14.53 -4.08 7.56
C SER A 74 -14.25 -2.86 8.43
N LEU A 75 -13.29 -2.02 8.06
CA LEU A 75 -12.88 -0.85 8.82
C LEU A 75 -13.98 0.22 8.86
N GLN A 76 -14.68 0.45 7.75
CA GLN A 76 -15.84 1.36 7.75
C GLN A 76 -16.95 0.92 8.71
N LYS A 77 -17.28 -0.37 8.75
CA LYS A 77 -18.25 -0.92 9.70
C LYS A 77 -17.84 -0.75 11.15
N ARG A 78 -16.54 -0.65 11.41
CA ARG A 78 -15.97 -0.39 12.75
C ARG A 78 -15.80 1.09 13.07
N GLY A 79 -16.27 1.98 12.20
CA GLY A 79 -16.26 3.42 12.41
C GLY A 79 -14.96 4.13 12.02
N VAL A 80 -14.07 3.47 11.30
CA VAL A 80 -12.88 4.11 10.74
C VAL A 80 -13.32 5.02 9.59
N GLU A 81 -12.82 6.26 9.59
CA GLU A 81 -13.00 7.15 8.46
C GLU A 81 -12.23 6.63 7.25
N VAL A 82 -12.89 6.50 6.10
CA VAL A 82 -12.25 6.11 4.85
C VAL A 82 -12.40 7.23 3.81
N LYS A 83 -11.30 7.63 3.22
CA LYS A 83 -11.24 8.59 2.11
C LYS A 83 -10.84 7.86 0.84
N ILE A 84 -11.57 8.09 -0.25
CA ILE A 84 -11.30 7.48 -1.54
C ILE A 84 -10.66 8.52 -2.47
N ILE A 85 -9.51 8.18 -3.04
CA ILE A 85 -8.85 9.01 -4.05
C ILE A 85 -9.40 8.63 -5.42
N PRO A 86 -10.06 9.55 -6.13
CA PRO A 86 -10.63 9.27 -7.45
C PRO A 86 -9.54 9.09 -8.50
N ALA A 87 -9.83 8.30 -9.52
CA ALA A 87 -8.93 8.02 -10.64
C ALA A 87 -7.52 7.59 -10.20
N ALA A 88 -7.45 6.74 -9.16
CA ALA A 88 -6.21 6.20 -8.63
C ALA A 88 -6.42 4.80 -8.05
N GLY A 89 -5.38 3.99 -8.08
CA GLY A 89 -5.27 2.70 -7.42
C GLY A 89 -4.30 2.76 -6.24
N HIS A 90 -3.51 1.71 -6.06
CA HIS A 90 -2.51 1.64 -4.99
C HIS A 90 -1.41 2.70 -5.12
N SER A 91 -1.08 3.09 -6.33
CA SER A 91 -0.02 4.07 -6.63
C SER A 91 -0.54 5.52 -6.70
N MET A 92 -1.48 5.88 -5.85
CA MET A 92 -2.19 7.17 -5.87
C MET A 92 -1.28 8.40 -5.86
N SER A 93 -0.08 8.30 -5.30
CA SER A 93 0.93 9.36 -5.31
C SER A 93 1.45 9.69 -6.73
N TRP A 94 1.33 8.77 -7.67
CA TRP A 94 1.68 8.92 -9.08
C TRP A 94 0.46 9.14 -9.96
N GLU A 95 -0.63 8.46 -9.63
CA GLU A 95 -1.85 8.42 -10.45
C GLU A 95 -2.70 9.68 -10.26
N ASN A 96 -2.84 10.16 -9.02
CA ASN A 96 -3.55 11.40 -8.72
C ASN A 96 -2.95 12.14 -7.51
N PRO A 97 -1.73 12.71 -7.63
CA PRO A 97 -1.04 13.37 -6.53
C PRO A 97 -1.80 14.58 -5.98
N SER A 98 -2.55 15.27 -6.83
CA SER A 98 -3.31 16.46 -6.41
C SER A 98 -4.46 16.11 -5.48
N ALA A 99 -5.24 15.06 -5.81
CA ALA A 99 -6.32 14.59 -4.96
C ALA A 99 -5.78 14.01 -3.65
N LEU A 100 -4.67 13.26 -3.71
CA LEU A 100 -4.01 12.75 -2.50
C LEU A 100 -3.56 13.89 -1.58
N ALA A 101 -2.88 14.91 -2.12
CA ALA A 101 -2.41 16.05 -1.34
C ALA A 101 -3.56 16.82 -0.67
N GLN A 102 -4.65 17.04 -1.40
CA GLN A 102 -5.85 17.69 -0.85
C GLN A 102 -6.45 16.87 0.28
N THR A 103 -6.64 15.56 0.08
CA THR A 103 -7.19 14.65 1.09
C THR A 103 -6.33 14.62 2.36
N LEU A 104 -5.00 14.57 2.22
CA LEU A 104 -4.08 14.63 3.36
C LEU A 104 -4.21 15.97 4.12
N ALA A 105 -4.30 17.09 3.42
CA ALA A 105 -4.50 18.39 4.05
C ALA A 105 -5.82 18.45 4.83
N GLU A 106 -6.91 17.91 4.29
CA GLU A 106 -8.20 17.82 4.96
C GLU A 106 -8.11 16.97 6.23
N CYS A 107 -7.49 15.82 6.18
CA CYS A 107 -7.29 14.94 7.36
C CYS A 107 -6.50 15.66 8.48
N MET A 108 -5.52 16.47 8.13
CA MET A 108 -4.70 17.21 9.11
C MET A 108 -5.42 18.40 9.74
N THR A 109 -6.45 18.93 9.10
CA THR A 109 -7.21 20.11 9.60
C THR A 109 -8.42 19.73 10.45
N THR A 110 -8.85 18.48 10.42
CA THR A 110 -10.04 18.00 11.15
C THR A 110 -9.71 17.57 12.59
N THR A 111 -8.47 17.71 13.00
CA THR A 111 -8.01 17.51 14.41
C THR A 111 -7.99 18.81 15.16
#